data_6dc11abcce4935df19ae5856127659fe
#
_entry.id   6dc11abcce4935df19ae5856127659fe
#
_cell.length_a   1.000
_cell.length_b   1.000
_cell.length_c   1.000
_cell.angle_alpha   90.00
_cell.angle_beta   90.00
_cell.angle_gamma   90.00
#
_symmetry.space_group_name_H-M   'P 1'
#
loop_
_entity.id
_entity.type
_entity.pdbx_description
1 polymer ?
#
loop_
_entity_poly.entity_id
_entity_poly.type
_entity_poly.pdbx_seq_one_letter_code
_entity_poly.pdbx_strand_id
1 'polypeptide(L)'
;MFPAQRLNKSHHCYLCGMSKRVRVRFAPSPTGGLHLGGVRTVLYNYLFAKHHGGDFIVRIEDTDQTRFVPGAEEYIFDCLKWCGLEPDESPVHGGPHAPYRQSERKEIYRKYAEQLVKEGKAYYAFDTPEELEEMRNAFKTEQNPSPQYDSKTRDKMRNSLTL
;
A
#
# COMPACT_ATOMS: atom_id res chain seq x y z
N MET A 1 -21.26 -26.70 40.60
CA MET A 1 -20.11 -25.85 40.93
C MET A 1 -18.95 -26.29 40.04
N PHE A 2 -18.76 -25.67 38.86
CA PHE A 2 -17.72 -26.04 37.90
C PHE A 2 -16.52 -25.11 38.11
N PRO A 3 -15.28 -25.59 38.15
CA PRO A 3 -14.12 -24.75 38.33
C PRO A 3 -13.82 -24.02 37.00
N ALA A 4 -13.67 -22.69 37.08
CA ALA A 4 -13.23 -21.87 35.98
C ALA A 4 -11.79 -22.23 35.61
N GLN A 5 -11.60 -22.89 34.49
CA GLN A 5 -10.28 -23.07 33.89
C GLN A 5 -9.78 -21.72 33.42
N ARG A 6 -8.74 -21.20 34.06
CA ARG A 6 -7.95 -20.06 33.55
C ARG A 6 -7.27 -20.47 32.24
N LEU A 7 -7.78 -19.95 31.14
CA LEU A 7 -7.09 -19.98 29.87
C LEU A 7 -5.84 -19.10 29.95
N ASN A 8 -4.73 -19.73 30.28
CA ASN A 8 -3.42 -19.10 30.20
C ASN A 8 -3.01 -19.07 28.71
N LYS A 9 -3.51 -18.08 27.96
CA LYS A 9 -3.08 -17.81 26.57
C LYS A 9 -1.94 -16.81 26.61
N SER A 10 -0.73 -17.31 26.76
CA SER A 10 0.46 -16.60 26.34
C SER A 10 0.48 -16.54 24.79
N HIS A 11 -0.38 -15.69 24.23
CA HIS A 11 -0.16 -15.27 22.84
C HIS A 11 1.05 -14.37 22.86
N HIS A 12 2.20 -14.94 22.57
CA HIS A 12 3.39 -14.18 22.23
C HIS A 12 3.05 -13.38 20.95
N CYS A 13 2.66 -12.13 21.18
CA CYS A 13 2.50 -11.18 20.10
C CYS A 13 3.92 -10.91 19.55
N TYR A 14 4.22 -11.37 18.33
CA TYR A 14 5.49 -11.12 17.65
C TYR A 14 5.84 -9.62 17.53
N LEU A 15 4.89 -8.72 17.79
CA LEU A 15 5.07 -7.28 17.84
C LEU A 15 5.45 -6.74 19.23
N CYS A 16 5.37 -7.53 20.28
CA CYS A 16 5.56 -7.10 21.67
C CYS A 16 7.04 -6.89 22.08
N GLY A 17 8.00 -7.22 21.21
CA GLY A 17 9.44 -7.04 21.46
C GLY A 17 10.05 -5.77 20.86
N MET A 18 9.26 -4.95 20.14
CA MET A 18 9.77 -3.73 19.51
C MET A 18 9.40 -2.53 20.36
N SER A 19 10.38 -1.90 21.00
CA SER A 19 10.27 -0.59 21.68
C SER A 19 9.94 0.58 20.74
N LYS A 20 9.50 0.29 19.50
CA LYS A 20 9.14 1.29 18.50
C LYS A 20 7.67 1.68 18.66
N ARG A 21 7.42 2.99 18.64
CA ARG A 21 6.08 3.57 18.61
C ARG A 21 5.26 2.95 17.47
N VAL A 22 4.04 2.54 17.76
CA VAL A 22 3.12 1.98 16.76
C VAL A 22 2.82 3.05 15.72
N ARG A 23 2.94 2.70 14.45
CA ARG A 23 2.62 3.57 13.32
C ARG A 23 1.83 2.76 12.30
N VAL A 24 0.62 3.21 12.01
CA VAL A 24 -0.28 2.57 11.05
C VAL A 24 -0.66 3.54 9.94
N ARG A 25 -1.00 3.01 8.78
CA ARG A 25 -1.25 3.83 7.61
C ARG A 25 -2.52 3.42 6.87
N PHE A 26 -3.33 4.41 6.53
CA PHE A 26 -4.33 4.32 5.47
C PHE A 26 -3.73 4.91 4.18
N ALA A 27 -3.97 4.25 3.05
CA ALA A 27 -3.35 4.57 1.78
C ALA A 27 -4.39 4.66 0.65
N PRO A 28 -5.24 5.68 0.65
CA PRO A 28 -6.26 5.83 -0.38
C PRO A 28 -5.67 6.32 -1.69
N SER A 29 -6.25 5.85 -2.81
CA SER A 29 -6.02 6.44 -4.12
C SER A 29 -7.12 7.47 -4.41
N PRO A 30 -6.80 8.66 -4.95
CA PRO A 30 -7.78 9.71 -5.24
C PRO A 30 -8.51 9.45 -6.56
N THR A 31 -9.15 8.28 -6.68
CA THR A 31 -9.84 7.78 -7.88
C THR A 31 -11.36 7.87 -7.76
N GLY A 32 -11.86 8.56 -6.74
CA GLY A 32 -13.29 8.76 -6.46
C GLY A 32 -13.58 8.94 -4.98
N GLY A 33 -14.86 8.82 -4.62
CA GLY A 33 -15.32 9.01 -3.25
C GLY A 33 -14.86 7.90 -2.29
N LEU A 34 -14.62 8.27 -1.04
CA LEU A 34 -14.35 7.32 0.04
C LEU A 34 -15.64 6.56 0.40
N HIS A 35 -15.65 5.25 0.14
CA HIS A 35 -16.80 4.40 0.48
C HIS A 35 -16.71 3.84 1.90
N LEU A 36 -17.82 3.33 2.43
CA LEU A 36 -17.94 2.83 3.80
C LEU A 36 -16.90 1.76 4.17
N GLY A 37 -16.51 0.90 3.22
CA GLY A 37 -15.45 -0.09 3.42
C GLY A 37 -14.09 0.55 3.69
N GLY A 38 -13.78 1.67 3.02
CA GLY A 38 -12.59 2.47 3.28
C GLY A 38 -12.63 3.09 4.68
N VAL A 39 -13.75 3.71 5.05
CA VAL A 39 -13.95 4.29 6.40
C VAL A 39 -13.79 3.23 7.50
N ARG A 40 -14.33 2.03 7.30
CA ARG A 40 -14.14 0.91 8.24
C ARG A 40 -12.66 0.57 8.43
N THR A 41 -11.89 0.51 7.36
CA THR A 41 -10.44 0.25 7.42
C THR A 41 -9.72 1.35 8.18
N VAL A 42 -10.06 2.61 7.92
CA VAL A 42 -9.53 3.77 8.66
C VAL A 42 -9.85 3.67 10.14
N LEU A 43 -11.10 3.36 10.50
CA LEU A 43 -11.53 3.24 11.90
C LEU A 43 -10.67 2.22 12.68
N TYR A 44 -10.45 1.03 12.12
CA TYR A 44 -9.59 0.03 12.75
C TYR A 44 -8.14 0.52 12.93
N ASN A 45 -7.57 1.12 11.91
CA ASN A 45 -6.21 1.69 11.98
C ASN A 45 -6.14 2.79 13.04
N TYR A 46 -7.09 3.72 13.02
CA TYR A 46 -7.16 4.84 13.96
C TYR A 46 -7.26 4.35 15.41
N LEU A 47 -8.23 3.48 15.70
CA LEU A 47 -8.43 2.94 17.05
C LEU A 47 -7.22 2.15 17.52
N PHE A 48 -6.60 1.35 16.66
CA PHE A 48 -5.38 0.61 16.99
C PHE A 48 -4.22 1.56 17.33
N ALA A 49 -3.99 2.59 16.51
CA ALA A 49 -2.96 3.59 16.80
C ALA A 49 -3.21 4.28 18.15
N LYS A 50 -4.42 4.79 18.37
CA LYS A 50 -4.76 5.53 19.58
C LYS A 50 -4.69 4.65 20.84
N HIS A 51 -5.15 3.39 20.75
CA HIS A 51 -5.07 2.43 21.85
C HIS A 51 -3.62 2.18 22.30
N HIS A 52 -2.66 2.19 21.38
CA HIS A 52 -1.25 1.96 21.67
C HIS A 52 -0.41 3.25 21.81
N GLY A 53 -1.04 4.43 21.88
CA GLY A 53 -0.32 5.72 21.93
C GLY A 53 0.55 5.97 20.69
N GLY A 54 0.14 5.40 19.55
CA GLY A 54 0.84 5.45 18.27
C GLY A 54 0.32 6.55 17.34
N ASP A 55 0.78 6.49 16.08
CA ASP A 55 0.44 7.46 15.04
C ASP A 55 -0.44 6.81 13.96
N PHE A 56 -1.50 7.52 13.59
CA PHE A 56 -2.30 7.21 12.42
C PHE A 56 -1.90 8.12 11.25
N ILE A 57 -1.51 7.53 10.13
CA ILE A 57 -0.93 8.22 8.98
C ILE A 57 -1.85 8.04 7.77
N VAL A 58 -2.07 9.11 7.01
CA VAL A 58 -2.69 9.03 5.68
C VAL A 58 -1.65 9.39 4.63
N ARG A 59 -1.42 8.48 3.67
CA ARG A 59 -0.58 8.75 2.50
C ARG A 59 -1.38 8.50 1.24
N ILE A 60 -1.54 9.54 0.44
CA ILE A 60 -2.25 9.49 -0.83
C ILE A 60 -1.43 8.69 -1.85
N GLU A 61 -2.06 7.69 -2.47
CA GLU A 61 -1.46 6.87 -3.53
C GLU A 61 -1.99 7.31 -4.90
N ASP A 62 -1.41 8.38 -5.40
CA ASP A 62 -1.79 9.14 -6.59
C ASP A 62 -0.96 8.79 -7.85
N THR A 63 -0.37 7.61 -7.89
CA THR A 63 0.48 7.20 -9.04
C THR A 63 -0.32 6.81 -10.27
N ASP A 64 -1.58 6.44 -10.13
CA ASP A 64 -2.48 6.12 -11.25
C ASP A 64 -3.18 7.40 -11.75
N GLN A 65 -2.50 8.11 -12.63
CA GLN A 65 -3.00 9.36 -13.21
C GLN A 65 -4.17 9.16 -14.17
N THR A 66 -4.37 7.94 -14.69
CA THR A 66 -5.48 7.66 -15.61
C THR A 66 -6.83 7.62 -14.92
N ARG A 67 -6.85 7.34 -13.61
CA ARG A 67 -8.05 7.28 -12.77
C ARG A 67 -8.14 8.42 -11.77
N PHE A 68 -7.27 9.42 -11.89
CA PHE A 68 -7.30 10.58 -11.01
C PHE A 68 -8.61 11.36 -11.17
N VAL A 69 -9.24 11.69 -10.05
CA VAL A 69 -10.47 12.49 -10.01
C VAL A 69 -10.20 13.80 -9.25
N PRO A 70 -10.31 14.96 -9.90
CA PRO A 70 -10.17 16.26 -9.23
C PRO A 70 -11.09 16.38 -8.02
N GLY A 71 -10.59 16.89 -6.90
CA GLY A 71 -11.36 17.04 -5.66
C GLY A 71 -11.51 15.77 -4.81
N ALA A 72 -11.07 14.60 -5.31
CA ALA A 72 -11.21 13.35 -4.55
C ALA A 72 -10.30 13.31 -3.31
N GLU A 73 -9.13 13.95 -3.35
CA GLU A 73 -8.24 14.04 -2.19
C GLU A 73 -8.88 14.88 -1.08
N GLU A 74 -9.39 16.06 -1.40
CA GLU A 74 -10.09 16.94 -0.46
C GLU A 74 -11.30 16.23 0.14
N TYR A 75 -12.10 15.57 -0.69
CA TYR A 75 -13.25 14.78 -0.23
C TYR A 75 -12.87 13.70 0.77
N ILE A 76 -11.74 12.99 0.56
CA ILE A 76 -11.23 11.98 1.51
C ILE A 76 -10.99 12.64 2.87
N PHE A 77 -10.28 13.77 2.93
CA PHE A 77 -9.98 14.45 4.19
C PHE A 77 -11.23 15.01 4.87
N ASP A 78 -12.17 15.57 4.12
CA ASP A 78 -13.45 16.02 4.64
C ASP A 78 -14.26 14.88 5.27
N CYS A 79 -14.30 13.72 4.62
CA CYS A 79 -14.93 12.51 5.18
C CYS A 79 -14.25 12.06 6.48
N LEU A 80 -12.93 12.04 6.52
CA LEU A 80 -12.18 11.64 7.73
C LEU A 80 -12.44 12.62 8.88
N LYS A 81 -12.43 13.91 8.60
CA LYS A 81 -12.74 14.97 9.57
C LYS A 81 -14.17 14.84 10.07
N TRP A 82 -15.15 14.63 9.18
CA TRP A 82 -16.55 14.43 9.56
C TRP A 82 -16.75 13.20 10.47
N CYS A 83 -15.96 12.13 10.24
CA CYS A 83 -15.97 10.92 11.10
C CYS A 83 -15.19 11.09 12.41
N GLY A 84 -14.47 12.19 12.62
CA GLY A 84 -13.57 12.36 13.78
C GLY A 84 -12.33 11.48 13.74
N LEU A 85 -11.87 11.07 12.53
CA LEU A 85 -10.75 10.17 12.29
C LEU A 85 -9.55 10.91 11.68
N GLU A 86 -9.21 12.07 12.24
CA GLU A 86 -8.12 12.91 11.73
C GLU A 86 -6.75 12.23 11.91
N PRO A 87 -5.89 12.22 10.87
CA PRO A 87 -4.57 11.64 10.94
C PRO A 87 -3.59 12.53 11.73
N ASP A 88 -2.60 11.88 12.35
CA ASP A 88 -1.47 12.58 12.99
C ASP A 88 -0.46 13.08 11.93
N GLU A 89 -0.34 12.35 10.78
CA GLU A 89 0.54 12.71 9.67
C GLU A 89 -0.20 12.54 8.34
N SER A 90 -0.07 13.51 7.43
CA SER A 90 -0.72 13.47 6.11
C SER A 90 -0.17 14.57 5.19
N PRO A 91 -0.59 14.63 3.90
CA PRO A 91 -0.30 15.78 3.04
C PRO A 91 -0.76 17.13 3.61
N VAL A 92 -1.84 17.11 4.42
CA VAL A 92 -2.42 18.34 5.02
C VAL A 92 -1.68 18.71 6.32
N HIS A 93 -1.40 17.74 7.18
CA HIS A 93 -0.79 17.98 8.50
C HIS A 93 0.74 18.00 8.46
N GLY A 94 1.35 17.48 7.39
CA GLY A 94 2.78 17.26 7.34
C GLY A 94 3.23 16.13 8.25
N GLY A 95 4.50 16.15 8.65
CA GLY A 95 5.10 15.20 9.59
C GLY A 95 6.55 14.84 9.25
N PRO A 96 7.22 14.07 10.11
CA PRO A 96 8.67 13.82 10.01
C PRO A 96 9.07 12.90 8.85
N HIS A 97 8.13 12.25 8.19
CA HIS A 97 8.38 11.32 7.09
C HIS A 97 7.77 11.78 5.76
N ALA A 98 7.57 13.09 5.62
CA ALA A 98 7.11 13.69 4.36
C ALA A 98 8.04 13.33 3.17
N PRO A 99 7.53 13.43 1.95
CA PRO A 99 6.17 13.78 1.54
C PRO A 99 5.16 12.64 1.71
N TYR A 100 3.87 12.98 1.83
CA TYR A 100 2.77 12.02 2.04
C TYR A 100 1.87 11.85 0.79
N ARG A 101 2.32 12.30 -0.39
CA ARG A 101 1.81 11.87 -1.69
C ARG A 101 2.82 10.93 -2.34
N GLN A 102 2.36 9.83 -2.88
CA GLN A 102 3.26 8.81 -3.44
C GLN A 102 4.01 9.33 -4.67
N SER A 103 3.37 10.15 -5.50
CA SER A 103 3.99 10.78 -6.67
C SER A 103 5.21 11.65 -6.33
N GLU A 104 5.22 12.26 -5.15
CA GLU A 104 6.31 13.12 -4.66
C GLU A 104 7.50 12.33 -4.10
N ARG A 105 7.41 10.99 -4.02
CA ARG A 105 8.42 10.10 -3.40
C ARG A 105 9.31 9.38 -4.42
N LYS A 106 9.29 9.74 -5.67
CA LYS A 106 10.00 9.04 -6.76
C LYS A 106 11.50 8.87 -6.46
N GLU A 107 12.17 9.92 -6.00
CA GLU A 107 13.61 9.87 -5.69
C GLU A 107 13.94 8.92 -4.53
N ILE A 108 13.04 8.85 -3.52
CA ILE A 108 13.18 7.90 -2.40
C ILE A 108 13.06 6.47 -2.93
N TYR A 109 12.06 6.20 -3.76
CA TYR A 109 11.81 4.86 -4.31
C TYR A 109 12.93 4.42 -5.25
N ARG A 110 13.44 5.33 -6.09
CA ARG A 110 14.54 5.07 -7.01
C ARG A 110 15.76 4.52 -6.29
N LYS A 111 16.17 5.13 -5.19
CA LYS A 111 17.31 4.66 -4.37
C LYS A 111 17.15 3.20 -3.93
N TYR A 112 15.96 2.83 -3.44
CA TYR A 112 15.71 1.46 -2.99
C TYR A 112 15.53 0.48 -4.14
N ALA A 113 14.94 0.90 -5.26
CA ALA A 113 14.84 0.09 -6.46
C ALA A 113 16.23 -0.25 -7.02
N GLU A 114 17.12 0.74 -7.14
CA GLU A 114 18.51 0.54 -7.57
C GLU A 114 19.29 -0.37 -6.61
N GLN A 115 19.04 -0.25 -5.30
CA GLN A 115 19.62 -1.17 -4.31
C GLN A 115 19.17 -2.61 -4.55
N LEU A 116 17.87 -2.85 -4.78
CA LEU A 116 17.34 -4.20 -5.06
C LEU A 116 17.93 -4.79 -6.33
N VAL A 117 18.12 -3.98 -7.38
CA VAL A 117 18.78 -4.43 -8.62
C VAL A 117 20.23 -4.80 -8.34
N LYS A 118 20.97 -3.98 -7.58
CA LYS A 118 22.36 -4.27 -7.20
C LYS A 118 22.50 -5.55 -6.36
N GLU A 119 21.49 -5.83 -5.52
CA GLU A 119 21.44 -7.04 -4.70
C GLU A 119 20.92 -8.29 -5.47
N GLY A 120 20.58 -8.16 -6.74
CA GLY A 120 20.00 -9.24 -7.57
C GLY A 120 18.57 -9.63 -7.18
N LYS A 121 17.88 -8.78 -6.42
CA LYS A 121 16.48 -8.99 -5.97
C LYS A 121 15.46 -8.32 -6.89
N ALA A 122 15.89 -7.53 -7.83
CA ALA A 122 15.09 -6.91 -8.88
C ALA A 122 15.89 -6.88 -10.19
N TYR A 123 15.20 -6.63 -11.28
CA TYR A 123 15.78 -6.51 -12.63
C TYR A 123 15.05 -5.41 -13.42
N TYR A 124 15.70 -4.90 -14.46
CA TYR A 124 15.06 -3.97 -15.39
C TYR A 124 14.26 -4.74 -16.44
N ALA A 125 12.98 -4.41 -16.59
CA ALA A 125 12.12 -4.86 -17.66
C ALA A 125 11.98 -3.74 -18.71
N PHE A 126 12.06 -4.11 -19.98
CA PHE A 126 12.08 -3.19 -21.11
C PHE A 126 10.86 -3.34 -22.04
N ASP A 127 9.86 -4.07 -21.56
CA ASP A 127 8.66 -4.34 -22.33
C ASP A 127 7.80 -3.08 -22.48
N THR A 128 7.28 -2.85 -23.68
CA THR A 128 6.31 -1.78 -23.91
C THR A 128 4.90 -2.18 -23.46
N PRO A 129 3.97 -1.23 -23.28
CA PRO A 129 2.57 -1.55 -23.01
C PRO A 129 1.95 -2.46 -24.07
N GLU A 130 2.30 -2.28 -25.33
CA GLU A 130 1.82 -3.08 -26.47
C GLU A 130 2.34 -4.52 -26.37
N GLU A 131 3.64 -4.72 -26.11
CA GLU A 131 4.25 -6.05 -25.92
C GLU A 131 3.61 -6.79 -24.73
N LEU A 132 3.29 -6.07 -23.64
CA LEU A 132 2.58 -6.64 -22.49
C LEU A 132 1.15 -7.05 -22.84
N GLU A 133 0.47 -6.28 -23.66
CA GLU A 133 -0.89 -6.64 -24.10
C GLU A 133 -0.88 -7.84 -25.07
N GLU A 134 0.06 -7.90 -25.99
CA GLU A 134 0.28 -9.06 -26.85
C GLU A 134 0.56 -10.32 -26.02
N MET A 135 1.43 -10.21 -25.02
CA MET A 135 1.70 -11.30 -24.09
C MET A 135 0.42 -11.76 -23.38
N ARG A 136 -0.37 -10.84 -22.82
CA ARG A 136 -1.64 -11.19 -22.16
C ARG A 136 -2.59 -11.94 -23.11
N ASN A 137 -2.71 -11.46 -24.34
CA ASN A 137 -3.57 -12.09 -25.34
C ASN A 137 -3.07 -13.48 -25.74
N ALA A 138 -1.74 -13.65 -25.89
CA ALA A 138 -1.14 -14.95 -26.25
C ALA A 138 -1.29 -16.02 -25.15
N PHE A 139 -1.30 -15.62 -23.88
CA PHE A 139 -1.43 -16.54 -22.74
C PHE A 139 -2.84 -16.65 -22.16
N LYS A 140 -3.81 -15.94 -22.75
CA LYS A 140 -5.21 -16.00 -22.33
C LYS A 140 -5.85 -17.34 -22.67
N THR A 141 -6.43 -17.98 -21.65
CA THR A 141 -7.18 -19.24 -21.79
C THR A 141 -8.47 -19.15 -21.00
N GLU A 142 -9.40 -20.11 -21.18
CA GLU A 142 -10.61 -20.19 -20.36
C GLU A 142 -10.30 -20.35 -18.87
N GLN A 143 -9.23 -21.12 -18.53
CA GLN A 143 -8.80 -21.31 -17.13
C GLN A 143 -8.00 -20.13 -16.59
N ASN A 144 -7.40 -19.31 -17.47
CA ASN A 144 -6.66 -18.11 -17.10
C ASN A 144 -7.06 -16.91 -17.98
N PRO A 145 -8.23 -16.30 -17.71
CA PRO A 145 -8.74 -15.19 -18.51
C PRO A 145 -7.96 -13.89 -18.37
N SER A 146 -7.11 -13.77 -17.35
CA SER A 146 -6.29 -12.58 -17.10
C SER A 146 -4.86 -12.97 -16.69
N PRO A 147 -4.03 -13.42 -17.65
CA PRO A 147 -2.67 -13.83 -17.35
C PRO A 147 -1.83 -12.68 -16.82
N GLN A 148 -1.04 -12.98 -15.80
CA GLN A 148 -0.15 -12.02 -15.15
C GLN A 148 1.29 -12.24 -15.63
N TYR A 149 2.11 -11.19 -15.52
CA TYR A 149 3.55 -11.30 -15.72
C TYR A 149 4.14 -12.10 -14.55
N ASP A 150 4.52 -13.34 -14.81
CA ASP A 150 5.05 -14.29 -13.83
C ASP A 150 6.51 -14.68 -14.15
N SER A 151 7.08 -15.61 -13.38
CA SER A 151 8.44 -16.08 -13.59
C SER A 151 8.64 -16.77 -14.96
N LYS A 152 7.63 -17.44 -15.50
CA LYS A 152 7.69 -18.11 -16.81
C LYS A 152 7.63 -17.10 -17.96
N THR A 153 6.87 -16.03 -17.76
CA THR A 153 6.77 -14.92 -18.70
C THR A 153 8.05 -14.11 -18.70
N ARG A 154 8.59 -13.80 -17.52
CA ARG A 154 9.88 -13.07 -17.36
C ARG A 154 10.99 -13.64 -18.23
N ASP A 155 11.15 -14.96 -18.24
CA ASP A 155 12.23 -15.63 -18.96
C ASP A 155 12.08 -15.58 -20.49
N LYS A 156 10.92 -15.12 -20.98
CA LYS A 156 10.58 -14.94 -22.42
C LYS A 156 10.52 -13.49 -22.86
N MET A 157 10.46 -12.56 -21.91
CA MET A 157 10.32 -11.13 -22.17
C MET A 157 11.67 -10.41 -22.09
N ARG A 158 11.72 -9.19 -22.64
CA ARG A 158 12.95 -8.39 -22.69
C ARG A 158 13.28 -7.79 -21.34
N ASN A 159 14.33 -8.28 -20.72
CA ASN A 159 14.77 -7.76 -19.43
C ASN A 159 16.30 -7.90 -19.24
N SER A 160 16.82 -7.29 -18.17
CA SER A 160 18.27 -7.30 -17.90
C SER A 160 18.83 -8.66 -17.43
N LEU A 161 18.01 -9.70 -17.32
CA LEU A 161 18.43 -11.06 -17.03
C LEU A 161 18.57 -11.90 -18.31
N THR A 162 17.88 -11.50 -19.41
CA THR A 162 17.82 -12.20 -20.69
C THR A 162 18.60 -11.51 -21.80
N LEU A 163 19.10 -10.31 -21.59
CA LEU A 163 20.01 -9.55 -22.43
C LEU A 163 21.43 -9.66 -21.89
#